data_b38767ca609f35098773146e0c7ff7a0
#
_entry.id   b38767ca609f35098773146e0c7ff7a0
#
_cell.length_a   1.000
_cell.length_b   1.000
_cell.length_c   1.000
_cell.angle_alpha   90.00
_cell.angle_beta   90.00
_cell.angle_gamma   90.00
#
_symmetry.space_group_name_H-M   'P 1'
#
loop_
_entity.id
_entity.type
_entity.pdbx_description
1 polymer ?
#
loop_
_entity_poly.entity_id
_entity_poly.type
_entity_poly.pdbx_seq_one_letter_code
_entity_poly.pdbx_strand_id
1 'polypeptide(L)'
;MASLDPLLKNRITPFWTLQVGGWLAYALSQYLGTLIYDTKYEHMAGYTTVIGIATISGFLLSLELRYIYRRLWTHSPRAIIGLALLSCYLFALIWRVIINSAYLQYTSDSMMWEMHSVLEFFSNAMHSTYLLLCWTGIYFGIKYYEVLQQQREATLRAATLAQEAQLKMLRYQLNPHFLFNTLNAISTLILDNENRTANQTIMRLSEFLRYTLDQDPMKKVTLRQEVEAMNLYLTTEKLRFGERLRLEFAIEERALEALVPSLLLQPMIENAVKYAISPSEQGGMIRVEGRARGAMLELAVSDDGPGLASQTLGVAPPGIGRGVGLRNIRERLAVLYEDRHRFATLDNKPGLRIELGLPLEMAPS
;
A
#
# COMPACT_ATOMS: atom_id res chain seq x y z
N MET A 1 23.72 6.65 -14.99
CA MET A 1 24.33 5.76 -13.99
C MET A 1 23.77 6.16 -12.64
N ALA A 2 22.71 5.46 -12.21
CA ALA A 2 22.03 5.76 -10.96
C ALA A 2 22.91 5.28 -9.78
N SER A 3 23.15 6.16 -8.82
CA SER A 3 23.85 5.87 -7.57
C SER A 3 23.16 4.72 -6.86
N LEU A 4 23.86 3.61 -6.66
CA LEU A 4 23.43 2.50 -5.83
C LEU A 4 23.02 3.04 -4.45
N ASP A 5 21.75 2.82 -4.11
CA ASP A 5 21.06 3.21 -2.90
C ASP A 5 21.94 2.95 -1.66
N PRO A 6 22.24 3.94 -0.82
CA PRO A 6 23.03 3.77 0.40
C PRO A 6 22.46 2.71 1.35
N LEU A 7 21.17 2.37 1.23
CA LEU A 7 20.51 1.27 1.94
C LEU A 7 21.00 -0.12 1.52
N LEU A 8 21.50 -0.30 0.28
CA LEU A 8 22.11 -1.55 -0.18
C LEU A 8 23.53 -1.74 0.37
N LYS A 9 24.27 -0.65 0.58
CA LYS A 9 25.62 -0.68 1.13
C LYS A 9 25.66 -1.15 2.58
N ASN A 10 24.63 -0.87 3.36
CA ASN A 10 24.50 -1.27 4.77
C ASN A 10 24.06 -2.74 4.98
N ARG A 11 23.58 -3.42 3.92
CA ARG A 11 23.07 -4.82 3.99
C ARG A 11 24.12 -5.90 3.71
N ILE A 12 25.26 -5.54 3.13
CA ILE A 12 26.33 -6.49 2.81
C ILE A 12 27.29 -6.66 3.98
N THR A 13 27.39 -5.65 4.83
CA THR A 13 28.34 -5.58 5.96
C THR A 13 28.14 -6.66 7.04
N PRO A 14 26.94 -6.98 7.53
CA PRO A 14 26.82 -7.90 8.67
C PRO A 14 27.21 -9.34 8.32
N PHE A 15 26.91 -9.83 7.13
CA PHE A 15 27.32 -11.17 6.73
C PHE A 15 28.85 -11.30 6.67
N TRP A 16 29.54 -10.39 5.98
CA TRP A 16 30.99 -10.45 5.83
C TRP A 16 31.74 -10.26 7.16
N THR A 17 31.22 -9.42 8.02
CA THR A 17 31.78 -9.23 9.38
C THR A 17 31.68 -10.51 10.20
N LEU A 18 30.53 -11.17 10.18
CA LEU A 18 30.35 -12.44 10.87
C LEU A 18 31.12 -13.59 10.21
N GLN A 19 31.21 -13.59 8.87
CA GLN A 19 31.99 -14.60 8.13
C GLN A 19 33.47 -14.55 8.48
N VAL A 20 34.09 -13.38 8.37
CA VAL A 20 35.52 -13.19 8.69
C VAL A 20 35.76 -13.37 10.19
N GLY A 21 34.95 -12.70 11.03
CA GLY A 21 35.06 -12.77 12.49
C GLY A 21 34.89 -14.20 13.04
N GLY A 22 33.94 -14.96 12.51
CA GLY A 22 33.71 -16.34 12.92
C GLY A 22 34.89 -17.26 12.61
N TRP A 23 35.47 -17.15 11.40
CA TRP A 23 36.64 -17.97 11.03
C TRP A 23 37.92 -17.53 11.77
N LEU A 24 38.10 -16.25 12.05
CA LEU A 24 39.19 -15.77 12.92
C LEU A 24 39.03 -16.29 14.36
N ALA A 25 37.82 -16.28 14.91
CA ALA A 25 37.53 -16.83 16.22
C ALA A 25 37.80 -18.35 16.27
N TYR A 26 37.44 -19.07 15.20
CA TYR A 26 37.79 -20.49 15.06
C TYR A 26 39.33 -20.69 15.10
N ALA A 27 40.08 -19.95 14.27
CA ALA A 27 41.56 -20.02 14.26
C ALA A 27 42.15 -19.74 15.63
N LEU A 28 41.67 -18.68 16.30
CA LEU A 28 42.13 -18.32 17.65
C LEU A 28 41.82 -19.42 18.66
N SER A 29 40.62 -20.00 18.63
CA SER A 29 40.24 -21.09 19.56
C SER A 29 41.09 -22.35 19.36
N GLN A 30 41.40 -22.72 18.13
CA GLN A 30 42.26 -23.84 17.83
C GLN A 30 43.72 -23.57 18.28
N TYR A 31 44.21 -22.36 18.03
CA TYR A 31 45.56 -21.98 18.47
C TYR A 31 45.70 -21.96 19.98
N LEU A 32 44.75 -21.41 20.74
CA LEU A 32 44.72 -21.45 22.20
C LEU A 32 44.63 -22.89 22.74
N GLY A 33 43.81 -23.74 22.08
CA GLY A 33 43.75 -25.18 22.41
C GLY A 33 45.14 -25.85 22.29
N THR A 34 45.84 -25.58 21.19
CA THR A 34 47.21 -26.15 20.98
C THR A 34 48.18 -25.69 22.03
N LEU A 35 48.15 -24.42 22.44
CA LEU A 35 49.01 -23.88 23.49
C LEU A 35 48.79 -24.54 24.85
N ILE A 36 47.58 -24.97 25.15
CA ILE A 36 47.24 -25.63 26.43
C ILE A 36 47.69 -27.11 26.45
N TYR A 37 47.59 -27.80 25.31
CA TYR A 37 47.83 -29.24 25.23
C TYR A 37 49.25 -29.59 24.83
N ASP A 38 49.98 -28.76 24.07
CA ASP A 38 51.38 -29.01 23.69
C ASP A 38 52.33 -28.31 24.65
N THR A 39 52.73 -29.05 25.69
CA THR A 39 53.64 -28.53 26.73
C THR A 39 55.11 -28.46 26.27
N LYS A 40 55.49 -29.04 25.15
CA LYS A 40 56.90 -29.10 24.71
C LYS A 40 57.28 -28.15 23.58
N TYR A 41 56.33 -27.44 22.99
CA TYR A 41 56.53 -26.48 21.87
C TYR A 41 57.32 -26.99 20.65
N GLU A 42 57.64 -28.30 20.61
CA GLU A 42 58.52 -28.86 19.56
C GLU A 42 57.86 -28.90 18.17
N HIS A 43 56.52 -28.93 18.13
CA HIS A 43 55.75 -29.04 16.89
C HIS A 43 54.86 -27.85 16.58
N MET A 44 55.00 -26.74 17.32
CA MET A 44 54.12 -25.54 17.19
C MET A 44 54.03 -25.00 15.78
N ALA A 45 55.10 -24.95 15.02
CA ALA A 45 55.11 -24.45 13.63
C ALA A 45 54.23 -25.28 12.72
N GLY A 46 54.26 -26.62 12.87
CA GLY A 46 53.45 -27.56 12.14
C GLY A 46 51.95 -27.37 12.45
N TYR A 47 51.59 -27.36 13.74
CA TYR A 47 50.22 -27.14 14.19
C TYR A 47 49.65 -25.78 13.75
N THR A 48 50.43 -24.70 13.79
CA THR A 48 50.01 -23.39 13.34
C THR A 48 49.71 -23.40 11.84
N THR A 49 50.53 -24.12 11.05
CA THR A 49 50.30 -24.29 9.60
C THR A 49 48.99 -25.05 9.33
N VAL A 50 48.74 -26.17 10.07
CA VAL A 50 47.49 -26.93 9.96
C VAL A 50 46.27 -26.06 10.31
N ILE A 51 46.33 -25.29 11.40
CA ILE A 51 45.24 -24.36 11.78
C ILE A 51 44.97 -23.34 10.65
N GLY A 52 46.01 -22.80 10.02
CA GLY A 52 45.88 -21.89 8.89
C GLY A 52 45.18 -22.56 7.70
N ILE A 53 45.60 -23.75 7.32
CA ILE A 53 45.00 -24.54 6.22
C ILE A 53 43.54 -24.88 6.54
N ALA A 54 43.24 -25.32 7.78
CA ALA A 54 41.90 -25.64 8.23
C ALA A 54 40.97 -24.42 8.17
N THR A 55 41.46 -23.27 8.65
CA THR A 55 40.71 -22.01 8.65
C THR A 55 40.40 -21.53 7.22
N ILE A 56 41.40 -21.49 6.34
CA ILE A 56 41.23 -21.03 4.95
C ILE A 56 40.32 -21.98 4.18
N SER A 57 40.52 -23.30 4.30
CA SER A 57 39.68 -24.28 3.61
C SER A 57 38.24 -24.26 4.11
N GLY A 58 38.04 -24.17 5.43
CA GLY A 58 36.70 -24.03 6.01
C GLY A 58 35.99 -22.75 5.57
N PHE A 59 36.70 -21.62 5.51
CA PHE A 59 36.19 -20.37 4.99
C PHE A 59 35.73 -20.51 3.52
N LEU A 60 36.53 -21.12 2.64
CA LEU A 60 36.20 -21.34 1.25
C LEU A 60 35.00 -22.29 1.09
N LEU A 61 34.99 -23.42 1.82
CA LEU A 61 33.88 -24.37 1.81
C LEU A 61 32.57 -23.74 2.27
N SER A 62 32.63 -22.87 3.27
CA SER A 62 31.41 -22.14 3.72
C SER A 62 30.91 -21.13 2.69
N LEU A 63 31.75 -20.57 1.84
CA LEU A 63 31.32 -19.74 0.70
C LEU A 63 30.62 -20.56 -0.38
N GLU A 64 31.13 -21.77 -0.66
CA GLU A 64 30.46 -22.73 -1.58
C GLU A 64 29.09 -23.17 -1.04
N LEU A 65 28.98 -23.48 0.26
CA LEU A 65 27.70 -23.76 0.89
C LEU A 65 26.72 -22.60 0.74
N ARG A 66 27.19 -21.36 0.95
CA ARG A 66 26.37 -20.17 0.71
C ARG A 66 25.87 -20.08 -0.73
N TYR A 67 26.70 -20.38 -1.71
CA TYR A 67 26.30 -20.39 -3.11
C TYR A 67 25.20 -21.43 -3.39
N ILE A 68 25.34 -22.64 -2.85
CA ILE A 68 24.33 -23.70 -2.91
C ILE A 68 23.02 -23.23 -2.27
N TYR A 69 23.07 -22.70 -1.04
CA TYR A 69 21.87 -22.26 -0.30
C TYR A 69 21.12 -21.13 -0.97
N ARG A 70 21.82 -20.23 -1.66
CA ARG A 70 21.17 -19.18 -2.46
C ARG A 70 20.32 -19.75 -3.61
N ARG A 71 20.73 -20.87 -4.20
CA ARG A 71 19.96 -21.54 -5.26
C ARG A 71 18.81 -22.36 -4.69
N LEU A 72 18.98 -22.91 -3.50
CA LEU A 72 17.97 -23.74 -2.84
C LEU A 72 16.82 -22.93 -2.22
N TRP A 73 16.95 -21.61 -2.09
CA TRP A 73 15.97 -20.74 -1.41
C TRP A 73 14.56 -20.79 -2.00
N THR A 74 14.41 -21.20 -3.24
CA THR A 74 13.12 -21.32 -3.94
C THR A 74 12.39 -22.64 -3.65
N HIS A 75 13.00 -23.58 -2.93
CA HIS A 75 12.44 -24.89 -2.64
C HIS A 75 11.63 -24.88 -1.34
N SER A 76 10.90 -25.97 -1.11
CA SER A 76 10.13 -26.12 0.12
C SER A 76 11.03 -26.16 1.37
N PRO A 77 10.58 -25.68 2.54
CA PRO A 77 11.41 -25.66 3.76
C PRO A 77 11.94 -27.03 4.16
N ARG A 78 11.18 -28.11 3.95
CA ARG A 78 11.60 -29.49 4.24
C ARG A 78 12.77 -29.92 3.34
N ALA A 79 12.72 -29.57 2.06
CA ALA A 79 13.79 -29.84 1.11
C ALA A 79 15.05 -29.05 1.45
N ILE A 80 14.92 -27.77 1.84
CA ILE A 80 16.04 -26.93 2.26
C ILE A 80 16.75 -27.55 3.46
N ILE A 81 16.02 -27.98 4.49
CA ILE A 81 16.59 -28.60 5.69
C ILE A 81 17.33 -29.89 5.32
N GLY A 82 16.70 -30.80 4.55
CA GLY A 82 17.34 -32.05 4.15
C GLY A 82 18.60 -31.85 3.32
N LEU A 83 18.56 -30.95 2.35
CA LEU A 83 19.72 -30.64 1.49
C LEU A 83 20.82 -29.89 2.26
N ALA A 84 20.46 -29.05 3.25
CA ALA A 84 21.43 -28.38 4.11
C ALA A 84 22.16 -29.38 5.00
N LEU A 85 21.47 -30.31 5.63
CA LEU A 85 22.08 -31.39 6.43
C LEU A 85 23.03 -32.26 5.59
N LEU A 86 22.56 -32.70 4.42
CA LEU A 86 23.37 -33.52 3.50
C LEU A 86 24.61 -32.77 3.03
N SER A 87 24.45 -31.51 2.57
CA SER A 87 25.58 -30.71 2.11
C SER A 87 26.59 -30.42 3.22
N CYS A 88 26.14 -30.11 4.43
CA CYS A 88 27.04 -29.93 5.57
C CYS A 88 27.89 -31.18 5.84
N TYR A 89 27.28 -32.35 5.82
CA TYR A 89 28.01 -33.62 6.05
C TYR A 89 29.02 -33.87 4.91
N LEU A 90 28.63 -33.75 3.66
CA LEU A 90 29.53 -33.96 2.51
C LEU A 90 30.71 -32.99 2.53
N PHE A 91 30.46 -31.72 2.81
CA PHE A 91 31.52 -30.70 2.89
C PHE A 91 32.42 -30.92 4.14
N ALA A 92 31.87 -31.42 5.24
CA ALA A 92 32.64 -31.79 6.42
C ALA A 92 33.59 -32.95 6.14
N LEU A 93 33.17 -33.96 5.34
CA LEU A 93 34.06 -35.03 4.88
C LEU A 93 35.23 -34.47 4.03
N ILE A 94 34.93 -33.62 3.09
CA ILE A 94 35.97 -32.95 2.25
C ILE A 94 36.94 -32.17 3.14
N TRP A 95 36.38 -31.36 4.06
CA TRP A 95 37.19 -30.58 4.98
C TRP A 95 38.08 -31.44 5.87
N ARG A 96 37.53 -32.57 6.38
CA ARG A 96 38.30 -33.51 7.19
C ARG A 96 39.47 -34.12 6.42
N VAL A 97 39.27 -34.48 5.15
CA VAL A 97 40.38 -34.99 4.30
C VAL A 97 41.49 -33.92 4.17
N ILE A 98 41.14 -32.64 3.94
CA ILE A 98 42.13 -31.56 3.85
C ILE A 98 42.90 -31.41 5.18
N ILE A 99 42.20 -31.40 6.30
CA ILE A 99 42.81 -31.25 7.63
C ILE A 99 43.77 -32.45 7.92
N ASN A 100 43.31 -33.66 7.70
CA ASN A 100 44.13 -34.85 7.94
C ASN A 100 45.37 -34.90 7.04
N SER A 101 45.23 -34.51 5.77
CA SER A 101 46.37 -34.40 4.86
C SER A 101 47.38 -33.35 5.32
N ALA A 102 46.91 -32.22 5.84
CA ALA A 102 47.77 -31.22 6.42
C ALA A 102 48.52 -31.70 7.67
N TYR A 103 47.84 -32.42 8.56
CA TYR A 103 48.49 -33.05 9.71
C TYR A 103 49.60 -33.99 9.30
N LEU A 104 49.33 -34.89 8.36
CA LEU A 104 50.34 -35.85 7.83
C LEU A 104 51.56 -35.15 7.23
N GLN A 105 51.36 -33.98 6.60
CA GLN A 105 52.47 -33.29 5.91
C GLN A 105 53.28 -32.39 6.83
N TYR A 106 52.70 -31.77 7.83
CA TYR A 106 53.32 -30.70 8.61
C TYR A 106 53.56 -31.01 10.07
N THR A 107 53.04 -32.14 10.58
CA THR A 107 53.31 -32.58 11.93
C THR A 107 54.00 -33.96 11.89
N SER A 108 55.01 -34.14 12.74
CA SER A 108 55.71 -35.43 12.89
C SER A 108 54.96 -36.36 13.87
N ASP A 109 53.70 -36.09 14.12
CA ASP A 109 52.92 -36.82 15.15
C ASP A 109 52.55 -38.20 14.63
N SER A 110 53.26 -39.24 15.16
CA SER A 110 53.04 -40.65 14.80
C SER A 110 51.65 -41.14 15.15
N MET A 111 50.95 -40.48 16.09
CA MET A 111 49.62 -40.86 16.55
C MET A 111 48.55 -40.76 15.45
N MET A 112 48.76 -39.94 14.42
CA MET A 112 47.87 -39.86 13.27
C MET A 112 48.05 -40.99 12.25
N TRP A 113 49.21 -41.66 12.26
CA TRP A 113 49.47 -42.83 11.42
C TRP A 113 48.81 -44.08 11.96
N GLU A 114 48.40 -44.10 13.25
CA GLU A 114 47.69 -45.15 13.93
C GLU A 114 46.17 -45.04 13.82
N MET A 115 45.67 -44.43 12.76
CA MET A 115 44.23 -44.40 12.49
C MET A 115 43.76 -45.84 12.20
N HIS A 116 43.37 -46.57 13.24
CA HIS A 116 43.13 -48.00 13.23
C HIS A 116 41.83 -48.41 12.56
N SER A 117 40.95 -47.42 12.21
CA SER A 117 39.71 -47.76 11.52
C SER A 117 39.10 -46.59 10.72
N VAL A 118 38.39 -46.95 9.65
CA VAL A 118 37.54 -46.04 8.89
C VAL A 118 36.50 -45.33 9.79
N LEU A 119 36.12 -46.00 10.90
CA LEU A 119 35.15 -45.45 11.86
C LEU A 119 35.67 -44.19 12.57
N GLU A 120 36.96 -44.14 12.93
CA GLU A 120 37.60 -42.93 13.54
C GLU A 120 37.63 -41.76 12.61
N PHE A 121 37.85 -41.97 11.30
CA PHE A 121 37.75 -40.90 10.29
C PHE A 121 36.35 -40.31 10.27
N PHE A 122 35.30 -41.13 10.27
CA PHE A 122 33.90 -40.66 10.29
C PHE A 122 33.53 -39.99 11.62
N SER A 123 34.02 -40.52 12.77
CA SER A 123 33.80 -39.88 14.07
C SER A 123 34.37 -38.46 14.11
N ASN A 124 35.59 -38.25 13.62
CA ASN A 124 36.22 -36.94 13.52
C ASN A 124 35.53 -36.01 12.51
N ALA A 125 34.91 -36.54 11.45
CA ALA A 125 34.11 -35.79 10.51
C ALA A 125 32.83 -35.19 11.15
N MET A 126 32.28 -35.85 12.17
CA MET A 126 31.13 -35.34 12.93
C MET A 126 31.44 -34.01 13.62
N HIS A 127 32.64 -33.83 14.16
CA HIS A 127 33.07 -32.55 14.74
C HIS A 127 33.06 -31.41 13.68
N SER A 128 33.60 -31.70 12.50
CA SER A 128 33.58 -30.75 11.37
C SER A 128 32.16 -30.45 10.91
N THR A 129 31.28 -31.47 10.96
CA THR A 129 29.85 -31.31 10.60
C THR A 129 29.14 -30.36 11.55
N TYR A 130 29.36 -30.46 12.87
CA TYR A 130 28.76 -29.51 13.84
C TYR A 130 29.16 -28.08 13.59
N LEU A 131 30.43 -27.81 13.27
CA LEU A 131 30.89 -26.47 12.94
C LEU A 131 30.18 -25.89 11.68
N LEU A 132 30.08 -26.68 10.62
CA LEU A 132 29.38 -26.25 9.42
C LEU A 132 27.87 -26.14 9.63
N LEU A 133 27.26 -26.95 10.47
CA LEU A 133 25.85 -26.82 10.89
C LEU A 133 25.61 -25.55 11.70
N CYS A 134 26.48 -25.22 12.64
CA CYS A 134 26.40 -23.94 13.38
C CYS A 134 26.49 -22.76 12.42
N TRP A 135 27.46 -22.78 11.50
CA TRP A 135 27.58 -21.76 10.46
C TRP A 135 26.32 -21.67 9.58
N THR A 136 25.79 -22.81 9.15
CA THR A 136 24.56 -22.91 8.35
C THR A 136 23.36 -22.33 9.11
N GLY A 137 23.22 -22.66 10.39
CA GLY A 137 22.17 -22.09 11.26
C GLY A 137 22.25 -20.58 11.36
N ILE A 138 23.44 -20.03 11.56
CA ILE A 138 23.67 -18.57 11.59
C ILE A 138 23.32 -17.95 10.22
N TYR A 139 23.76 -18.57 9.13
CA TYR A 139 23.45 -18.09 7.77
C TYR A 139 21.94 -18.02 7.51
N PHE A 140 21.19 -19.10 7.78
CA PHE A 140 19.75 -19.11 7.60
C PHE A 140 19.03 -18.17 8.57
N GLY A 141 19.52 -18.04 9.81
CA GLY A 141 18.98 -17.10 10.79
C GLY A 141 19.06 -15.65 10.31
N ILE A 142 20.24 -15.24 9.82
CA ILE A 142 20.45 -13.91 9.24
C ILE A 142 19.54 -13.71 8.02
N LYS A 143 19.52 -14.72 7.13
CA LYS A 143 18.72 -14.64 5.90
C LYS A 143 17.23 -14.54 6.17
N TYR A 144 16.72 -15.33 7.10
CA TYR A 144 15.32 -15.26 7.53
C TYR A 144 14.99 -13.92 8.17
N TYR A 145 15.89 -13.40 9.03
CA TYR A 145 15.72 -12.07 9.62
C TYR A 145 15.65 -10.97 8.56
N GLU A 146 16.52 -10.99 7.54
CA GLU A 146 16.46 -10.04 6.41
C GLU A 146 15.12 -10.08 5.68
N VAL A 147 14.63 -11.29 5.36
CA VAL A 147 13.33 -11.48 4.69
C VAL A 147 12.19 -10.96 5.56
N LEU A 148 12.21 -11.26 6.86
CA LEU A 148 11.18 -10.79 7.79
C LEU A 148 11.16 -9.25 7.89
N GLN A 149 12.32 -8.62 7.95
CA GLN A 149 12.42 -7.16 7.96
C GLN A 149 11.89 -6.54 6.66
N GLN A 150 12.22 -7.14 5.49
CA GLN A 150 11.68 -6.68 4.21
C GLN A 150 10.16 -6.77 4.15
N GLN A 151 9.59 -7.88 4.64
CA GLN A 151 8.13 -8.05 4.71
C GLN A 151 7.47 -7.02 5.63
N ARG A 152 8.06 -6.77 6.80
CA ARG A 152 7.57 -5.75 7.74
C ARG A 152 7.60 -4.35 7.12
N GLU A 153 8.71 -3.98 6.47
CA GLU A 153 8.82 -2.69 5.78
C GLU A 153 7.78 -2.55 4.67
N ALA A 154 7.58 -3.61 3.87
CA ALA A 154 6.58 -3.61 2.81
C ALA A 154 5.15 -3.45 3.36
N THR A 155 4.82 -4.15 4.45
CA THR A 155 3.52 -4.04 5.12
C THR A 155 3.30 -2.64 5.69
N LEU A 156 4.30 -2.05 6.35
CA LEU A 156 4.20 -0.69 6.88
C LEU A 156 4.02 0.34 5.77
N ARG A 157 4.77 0.24 4.67
CA ARG A 157 4.61 1.11 3.50
C ARG A 157 3.22 1.00 2.89
N ALA A 158 2.70 -0.23 2.74
CA ALA A 158 1.35 -0.46 2.23
C ALA A 158 0.29 0.17 3.15
N ALA A 159 0.43 0.03 4.47
CA ALA A 159 -0.47 0.63 5.45
C ALA A 159 -0.43 2.17 5.40
N THR A 160 0.77 2.78 5.29
CA THR A 160 0.92 4.24 5.15
C THR A 160 0.27 4.75 3.88
N LEU A 161 0.50 4.09 2.74
CA LEU A 161 -0.13 4.46 1.46
C LEU A 161 -1.65 4.33 1.52
N ALA A 162 -2.17 3.30 2.18
CA ALA A 162 -3.61 3.14 2.39
C ALA A 162 -4.19 4.27 3.25
N GLN A 163 -3.52 4.66 4.34
CA GLN A 163 -3.93 5.80 5.16
C GLN A 163 -3.88 7.13 4.40
N GLU A 164 -2.81 7.38 3.63
CA GLU A 164 -2.71 8.58 2.80
C GLU A 164 -3.82 8.64 1.74
N ALA A 165 -4.12 7.50 1.09
CA ALA A 165 -5.22 7.39 0.14
C ALA A 165 -6.58 7.66 0.81
N GLN A 166 -6.79 7.13 2.01
CA GLN A 166 -8.00 7.33 2.80
C GLN A 166 -8.16 8.80 3.24
N LEU A 167 -7.09 9.44 3.73
CA LEU A 167 -7.09 10.86 4.06
C LEU A 167 -7.34 11.75 2.83
N LYS A 168 -6.76 11.38 1.69
CA LYS A 168 -6.97 12.07 0.43
C LYS A 168 -8.42 11.93 -0.05
N MET A 169 -9.01 10.75 0.08
CA MET A 169 -10.42 10.49 -0.22
C MET A 169 -11.34 11.35 0.68
N LEU A 170 -11.07 11.40 1.99
CA LEU A 170 -11.81 12.22 2.95
C LEU A 170 -11.71 13.71 2.61
N ARG A 171 -10.52 14.20 2.22
CA ARG A 171 -10.33 15.60 1.77
C ARG A 171 -11.09 15.91 0.49
N TYR A 172 -11.26 14.97 -0.42
CA TYR A 172 -12.03 15.16 -1.65
C TYR A 172 -13.54 15.11 -1.42
N GLN A 173 -14.04 14.47 -0.36
CA GLN A 173 -15.45 14.50 0.02
C GLN A 173 -15.87 15.88 0.52
N LEU A 174 -14.94 16.63 1.12
CA LEU A 174 -15.17 18.03 1.47
C LEU A 174 -14.69 18.89 0.29
N ASN A 175 -15.60 19.52 -0.44
CA ASN A 175 -15.24 20.49 -1.47
C ASN A 175 -14.61 21.74 -0.82
N PRO A 176 -13.25 21.90 -0.81
CA PRO A 176 -12.63 22.99 -0.08
C PRO A 176 -13.03 24.36 -0.64
N HIS A 177 -13.24 24.44 -1.93
CA HIS A 177 -13.64 25.68 -2.61
C HIS A 177 -15.06 26.12 -2.18
N PHE A 178 -15.98 25.19 -2.02
CA PHE A 178 -17.30 25.47 -1.47
C PHE A 178 -17.19 26.03 -0.04
N LEU A 179 -16.41 25.37 0.82
CA LEU A 179 -16.20 25.80 2.21
C LEU A 179 -15.62 27.21 2.29
N PHE A 180 -14.54 27.51 1.55
CA PHE A 180 -13.94 28.85 1.54
C PHE A 180 -14.91 29.91 1.05
N ASN A 181 -15.65 29.63 -0.02
CA ASN A 181 -16.63 30.58 -0.55
C ASN A 181 -17.79 30.86 0.41
N THR A 182 -18.27 29.79 1.09
CA THR A 182 -19.34 29.93 2.09
C THR A 182 -18.86 30.73 3.31
N LEU A 183 -17.67 30.46 3.82
CA LEU A 183 -17.08 31.21 4.93
C LEU A 183 -16.89 32.69 4.56
N ASN A 184 -16.44 32.97 3.34
CA ASN A 184 -16.33 34.37 2.84
C ASN A 184 -17.72 35.06 2.77
N ALA A 185 -18.73 34.35 2.27
CA ALA A 185 -20.10 34.88 2.24
C ALA A 185 -20.63 35.17 3.64
N ILE A 186 -20.41 34.28 4.59
CA ILE A 186 -20.78 34.50 6.01
C ILE A 186 -20.05 35.70 6.59
N SER A 187 -18.76 35.89 6.29
CA SER A 187 -17.98 37.03 6.75
C SER A 187 -18.56 38.34 6.19
N THR A 188 -18.97 38.39 4.92
CA THR A 188 -19.63 39.53 4.32
C THR A 188 -20.96 39.87 5.02
N LEU A 189 -21.80 38.85 5.26
CA LEU A 189 -23.06 39.03 5.97
C LEU A 189 -22.86 39.63 7.39
N ILE A 190 -21.80 39.20 8.09
CA ILE A 190 -21.47 39.77 9.42
C ILE A 190 -21.05 41.23 9.29
N LEU A 191 -20.23 41.58 8.29
CA LEU A 191 -19.83 42.97 8.05
C LEU A 191 -21.02 43.87 7.68
N ASP A 192 -22.00 43.31 6.98
CA ASP A 192 -23.24 44.02 6.58
C ASP A 192 -24.29 44.04 7.71
N ASN A 193 -23.94 43.56 8.91
CA ASN A 193 -24.82 43.42 10.09
C ASN A 193 -26.01 42.45 9.90
N GLU A 194 -25.95 41.57 8.92
CA GLU A 194 -26.96 40.52 8.69
C GLU A 194 -26.71 39.26 9.55
N ASN A 195 -26.55 39.48 10.84
CA ASN A 195 -26.14 38.42 11.79
C ASN A 195 -27.12 37.22 11.84
N ARG A 196 -28.41 37.44 11.61
CA ARG A 196 -29.43 36.39 11.59
C ARG A 196 -29.21 35.47 10.38
N THR A 197 -29.01 36.05 9.20
CA THR A 197 -28.74 35.33 7.96
C THR A 197 -27.40 34.58 8.05
N ALA A 198 -26.37 35.23 8.59
CA ALA A 198 -25.07 34.58 8.85
C ALA A 198 -25.18 33.35 9.76
N ASN A 199 -25.90 33.45 10.89
CA ASN A 199 -26.09 32.33 11.81
C ASN A 199 -26.88 31.20 11.15
N GLN A 200 -27.96 31.51 10.42
CA GLN A 200 -28.70 30.47 9.69
C GLN A 200 -27.83 29.74 8.66
N THR A 201 -26.95 30.47 8.00
CA THR A 201 -26.01 29.90 7.01
C THR A 201 -25.01 28.94 7.69
N ILE A 202 -24.45 29.33 8.84
CA ILE A 202 -23.57 28.47 9.63
C ILE A 202 -24.28 27.16 10.03
N MET A 203 -25.53 27.27 10.49
CA MET A 203 -26.31 26.09 10.87
C MET A 203 -26.52 25.14 9.68
N ARG A 204 -26.93 25.66 8.52
CA ARG A 204 -27.12 24.87 7.30
C ARG A 204 -25.83 24.24 6.80
N LEU A 205 -24.73 25.01 6.81
CA LEU A 205 -23.42 24.50 6.46
C LEU A 205 -22.99 23.35 7.38
N SER A 206 -23.20 23.50 8.69
CA SER A 206 -22.86 22.47 9.67
C SER A 206 -23.69 21.20 9.47
N GLU A 207 -24.97 21.34 9.16
CA GLU A 207 -25.87 20.21 8.88
C GLU A 207 -25.47 19.48 7.58
N PHE A 208 -25.20 20.22 6.51
CA PHE A 208 -24.70 19.67 5.25
C PHE A 208 -23.37 18.93 5.45
N LEU A 209 -22.40 19.53 6.16
CA LEU A 209 -21.11 18.91 6.43
C LEU A 209 -21.26 17.63 7.24
N ARG A 210 -22.13 17.64 8.26
CA ARG A 210 -22.41 16.43 9.05
C ARG A 210 -22.99 15.33 8.18
N TYR A 211 -23.99 15.66 7.35
CA TYR A 211 -24.56 14.69 6.40
C TYR A 211 -23.47 14.10 5.49
N THR A 212 -22.62 14.93 4.87
CA THR A 212 -21.59 14.50 3.92
C THR A 212 -20.50 13.65 4.59
N LEU A 213 -20.12 13.95 5.85
CA LEU A 213 -19.07 13.23 6.58
C LEU A 213 -19.55 11.93 7.21
N ASP A 214 -20.82 11.87 7.66
CA ASP A 214 -21.36 10.71 8.35
C ASP A 214 -21.88 9.63 7.38
N GLN A 215 -22.07 9.98 6.09
CA GLN A 215 -22.59 9.04 5.11
C GLN A 215 -21.50 8.15 4.52
N ASP A 216 -21.75 6.85 4.51
CA ASP A 216 -20.99 5.89 3.76
C ASP A 216 -21.51 5.87 2.31
N PRO A 217 -20.68 6.20 1.29
CA PRO A 217 -21.13 6.22 -0.11
C PRO A 217 -21.71 4.89 -0.62
N MET A 218 -21.39 3.77 0.03
CA MET A 218 -21.91 2.45 -0.34
C MET A 218 -23.26 2.11 0.29
N LYS A 219 -23.70 2.90 1.30
CA LYS A 219 -25.02 2.75 1.89
C LYS A 219 -26.09 3.40 1.03
N LYS A 220 -27.31 2.87 1.13
CA LYS A 220 -28.50 3.44 0.49
C LYS A 220 -29.25 4.33 1.49
N VAL A 221 -29.74 5.45 0.99
CA VAL A 221 -30.59 6.42 1.67
C VAL A 221 -31.84 6.67 0.83
N THR A 222 -32.89 7.28 1.40
CA THR A 222 -34.03 7.70 0.59
C THR A 222 -33.68 8.87 -0.33
N LEU A 223 -34.28 8.95 -1.50
CA LEU A 223 -34.10 10.11 -2.39
C LEU A 223 -34.52 11.40 -1.67
N ARG A 224 -35.48 11.35 -0.76
CA ARG A 224 -35.87 12.48 0.10
C ARG A 224 -34.68 13.02 0.89
N GLN A 225 -33.90 12.15 1.53
CA GLN A 225 -32.70 12.55 2.30
C GLN A 225 -31.64 13.20 1.39
N GLU A 226 -31.41 12.66 0.19
CA GLU A 226 -30.50 13.26 -0.80
C GLU A 226 -30.96 14.65 -1.24
N VAL A 227 -32.27 14.83 -1.50
CA VAL A 227 -32.85 16.12 -1.87
C VAL A 227 -32.77 17.13 -0.73
N GLU A 228 -33.02 16.72 0.50
CA GLU A 228 -32.87 17.57 1.68
C GLU A 228 -31.44 18.06 1.85
N ALA A 229 -30.47 17.15 1.76
CA ALA A 229 -29.05 17.52 1.81
C ALA A 229 -28.64 18.47 0.67
N MET A 230 -29.16 18.24 -0.54
CA MET A 230 -28.91 19.15 -1.67
C MET A 230 -29.57 20.52 -1.51
N ASN A 231 -30.72 20.59 -0.87
CA ASN A 231 -31.36 21.87 -0.52
C ASN A 231 -30.50 22.69 0.46
N LEU A 232 -29.87 22.06 1.45
CA LEU A 232 -28.92 22.74 2.35
C LEU A 232 -27.74 23.32 1.58
N TYR A 233 -27.13 22.52 0.69
CA TYR A 233 -26.01 22.94 -0.18
C TYR A 233 -26.42 24.10 -1.07
N LEU A 234 -27.52 23.93 -1.86
CA LEU A 234 -27.95 24.92 -2.85
C LEU A 234 -28.45 26.22 -2.23
N THR A 235 -29.08 26.17 -1.05
CA THR A 235 -29.46 27.38 -0.31
C THR A 235 -28.23 28.16 0.13
N THR A 236 -27.14 27.46 0.48
CA THR A 236 -25.86 28.09 0.80
C THR A 236 -25.21 28.72 -0.45
N GLU A 237 -25.21 28.00 -1.59
CA GLU A 237 -24.73 28.58 -2.87
C GLU A 237 -25.59 29.76 -3.35
N LYS A 238 -26.88 29.78 -3.05
CA LYS A 238 -27.77 30.87 -3.38
C LYS A 238 -27.39 32.21 -2.70
N LEU A 239 -26.76 32.18 -1.54
CA LEU A 239 -26.21 33.36 -0.91
C LEU A 239 -25.09 34.01 -1.75
N ARG A 240 -24.31 33.19 -2.43
CA ARG A 240 -23.22 33.63 -3.29
C ARG A 240 -23.70 34.09 -4.67
N PHE A 241 -24.63 33.34 -5.27
CA PHE A 241 -25.08 33.61 -6.63
C PHE A 241 -26.36 34.47 -6.71
N GLY A 242 -27.10 34.63 -5.61
CA GLY A 242 -28.35 35.38 -5.57
C GLY A 242 -29.39 34.85 -6.57
N GLU A 243 -30.03 35.75 -7.27
CA GLU A 243 -31.02 35.45 -8.31
C GLU A 243 -30.42 34.79 -9.57
N ARG A 244 -29.10 34.74 -9.68
CA ARG A 244 -28.38 34.05 -10.76
C ARG A 244 -28.53 32.52 -10.67
N LEU A 245 -28.82 31.97 -9.48
CA LEU A 245 -29.06 30.55 -9.28
C LEU A 245 -30.56 30.27 -9.18
N ARG A 246 -31.12 29.72 -10.25
CA ARG A 246 -32.51 29.25 -10.26
C ARG A 246 -32.56 27.74 -10.07
N LEU A 247 -33.48 27.29 -9.25
CA LEU A 247 -33.60 25.86 -8.85
C LEU A 247 -35.02 25.38 -9.12
N GLU A 248 -35.13 24.20 -9.68
CA GLU A 248 -36.42 23.53 -9.89
C GLU A 248 -36.31 22.05 -9.50
N PHE A 249 -37.19 21.59 -8.58
CA PHE A 249 -37.33 20.21 -8.20
C PHE A 249 -38.66 19.67 -8.67
N ALA A 250 -38.63 18.73 -9.62
CA ALA A 250 -39.81 18.07 -10.19
C ALA A 250 -39.74 16.57 -9.88
N ILE A 251 -39.93 16.22 -8.62
CA ILE A 251 -39.78 14.85 -8.12
C ILE A 251 -41.13 14.33 -7.64
N GLU A 252 -41.56 13.18 -8.17
CA GLU A 252 -42.78 12.51 -7.74
C GLU A 252 -42.65 12.02 -6.30
N GLU A 253 -43.74 12.13 -5.49
CA GLU A 253 -43.75 11.70 -4.08
C GLU A 253 -43.31 10.24 -3.91
N ARG A 254 -43.76 9.35 -4.79
CA ARG A 254 -43.34 7.95 -4.81
C ARG A 254 -41.83 7.78 -5.05
N ALA A 255 -41.23 8.64 -5.84
CA ALA A 255 -39.79 8.58 -6.11
C ALA A 255 -38.96 9.04 -4.89
N LEU A 256 -39.50 9.93 -4.05
CA LEU A 256 -38.81 10.41 -2.83
C LEU A 256 -38.54 9.29 -1.81
N GLU A 257 -39.40 8.27 -1.78
CA GLU A 257 -39.24 7.11 -0.87
C GLU A 257 -38.32 6.00 -1.44
N ALA A 258 -37.84 6.17 -2.67
CA ALA A 258 -36.94 5.21 -3.29
C ALA A 258 -35.54 5.27 -2.67
N LEU A 259 -34.91 4.12 -2.49
CA LEU A 259 -33.55 3.98 -2.00
C LEU A 259 -32.53 4.22 -3.13
N VAL A 260 -31.64 5.14 -2.90
CA VAL A 260 -30.52 5.50 -3.79
C VAL A 260 -29.20 5.42 -3.03
N PRO A 261 -28.06 5.22 -3.70
CA PRO A 261 -26.75 5.33 -3.06
C PRO A 261 -26.58 6.73 -2.47
N SER A 262 -26.07 6.85 -1.26
CA SER A 262 -25.86 8.14 -0.61
C SER A 262 -24.87 9.00 -1.41
N LEU A 263 -24.99 10.32 -1.32
CA LEU A 263 -24.15 11.29 -2.08
C LEU A 263 -24.23 11.08 -3.60
N LEU A 264 -25.40 10.67 -4.12
CA LEU A 264 -25.61 10.44 -5.55
C LEU A 264 -25.86 11.73 -6.31
N LEU A 265 -26.73 12.61 -5.79
CA LEU A 265 -27.09 13.88 -6.41
C LEU A 265 -25.98 14.92 -6.31
N GLN A 266 -25.20 14.91 -5.23
CA GLN A 266 -24.19 15.94 -4.94
C GLN A 266 -23.21 16.18 -6.08
N PRO A 267 -22.49 15.18 -6.63
CA PRO A 267 -21.52 15.45 -7.70
C PRO A 267 -22.16 15.96 -9.00
N MET A 268 -23.43 15.59 -9.27
CA MET A 268 -24.15 16.08 -10.46
C MET A 268 -24.54 17.55 -10.30
N ILE A 269 -25.04 17.93 -9.12
CA ILE A 269 -25.43 19.31 -8.80
C ILE A 269 -24.18 20.19 -8.68
N GLU A 270 -23.10 19.74 -8.03
CA GLU A 270 -21.82 20.45 -7.99
C GLU A 270 -21.27 20.70 -9.40
N ASN A 271 -21.42 19.73 -10.30
CA ASN A 271 -21.03 19.87 -11.70
C ASN A 271 -21.82 20.99 -12.40
N ALA A 272 -23.14 21.03 -12.22
CA ALA A 272 -24.00 22.07 -12.76
C ALA A 272 -23.64 23.46 -12.19
N VAL A 273 -23.45 23.59 -10.87
CA VAL A 273 -23.03 24.85 -10.25
C VAL A 273 -21.70 25.32 -10.82
N LYS A 274 -20.73 24.41 -10.93
CA LYS A 274 -19.37 24.73 -11.37
C LYS A 274 -19.29 25.15 -12.84
N TYR A 275 -20.01 24.48 -13.74
CA TYR A 275 -19.84 24.65 -15.18
C TYR A 275 -20.97 25.47 -15.86
N ALA A 276 -22.16 25.49 -15.26
CA ALA A 276 -23.26 26.29 -15.81
C ALA A 276 -23.47 27.63 -15.08
N ILE A 277 -23.44 27.60 -13.72
CA ILE A 277 -23.79 28.80 -12.96
C ILE A 277 -22.58 29.73 -12.72
N SER A 278 -21.47 29.15 -12.24
CA SER A 278 -20.29 29.93 -11.81
C SER A 278 -19.68 30.77 -12.92
N PRO A 279 -19.52 30.32 -14.18
CA PRO A 279 -18.94 31.10 -15.26
C PRO A 279 -19.93 32.07 -15.92
N SER A 280 -21.25 31.92 -15.71
CA SER A 280 -22.27 32.73 -16.37
C SER A 280 -22.56 34.01 -15.57
N GLU A 281 -22.41 35.19 -16.16
CA GLU A 281 -22.83 36.45 -15.54
C GLU A 281 -24.35 36.56 -15.38
N GLN A 282 -25.11 35.94 -16.28
CA GLN A 282 -26.58 35.91 -16.24
C GLN A 282 -27.12 34.80 -15.32
N GLY A 283 -26.22 33.95 -14.83
CA GLY A 283 -26.61 32.79 -14.06
C GLY A 283 -27.16 31.66 -14.92
N GLY A 284 -27.99 30.80 -14.30
CA GLY A 284 -28.60 29.66 -14.96
C GLY A 284 -29.60 28.94 -14.07
N MET A 285 -30.18 27.88 -14.60
CA MET A 285 -31.15 27.05 -13.91
C MET A 285 -30.61 25.61 -13.75
N ILE A 286 -30.81 25.07 -12.57
CA ILE A 286 -30.59 23.64 -12.29
C ILE A 286 -31.94 23.02 -12.02
N ARG A 287 -32.27 21.97 -12.79
CA ARG A 287 -33.51 21.20 -12.61
C ARG A 287 -33.17 19.78 -12.20
N VAL A 288 -33.81 19.29 -11.14
CA VAL A 288 -33.72 17.92 -10.66
C VAL A 288 -35.08 17.24 -10.87
N GLU A 289 -35.11 16.15 -11.60
CA GLU A 289 -36.31 15.39 -11.90
C GLU A 289 -36.20 13.99 -11.31
N GLY A 290 -37.29 13.45 -10.77
CA GLY A 290 -37.36 12.09 -10.23
C GLY A 290 -38.72 11.46 -10.49
N ARG A 291 -38.74 10.26 -11.10
CA ARG A 291 -39.96 9.54 -11.44
C ARG A 291 -39.82 8.04 -11.13
N ALA A 292 -40.87 7.45 -10.59
CA ALA A 292 -40.95 6.00 -10.37
C ALA A 292 -41.75 5.37 -11.49
N ARG A 293 -41.09 4.67 -12.46
CA ARG A 293 -41.71 4.01 -13.60
C ARG A 293 -41.52 2.49 -13.55
N GLY A 294 -42.59 1.78 -13.28
CA GLY A 294 -42.54 0.32 -13.16
C GLY A 294 -41.59 -0.14 -12.09
N ALA A 295 -40.57 -0.90 -12.46
CA ALA A 295 -39.51 -1.38 -11.58
C ALA A 295 -38.26 -0.48 -11.56
N MET A 296 -38.31 0.71 -12.15
CA MET A 296 -37.18 1.61 -12.31
C MET A 296 -37.47 2.96 -11.66
N LEU A 297 -36.46 3.51 -11.00
CA LEU A 297 -36.35 4.91 -10.61
C LEU A 297 -35.59 5.65 -11.71
N GLU A 298 -36.22 6.63 -12.33
CA GLU A 298 -35.63 7.54 -13.31
C GLU A 298 -35.30 8.87 -12.62
N LEU A 299 -34.02 9.24 -12.61
CA LEU A 299 -33.54 10.52 -12.07
C LEU A 299 -32.85 11.28 -13.19
N ALA A 300 -33.01 12.60 -13.20
CA ALA A 300 -32.24 13.45 -14.08
C ALA A 300 -31.83 14.75 -13.36
N VAL A 301 -30.62 15.21 -13.63
CA VAL A 301 -30.16 16.56 -13.28
C VAL A 301 -29.78 17.26 -14.58
N SER A 302 -30.37 18.41 -14.83
CA SER A 302 -30.11 19.22 -16.02
C SER A 302 -29.79 20.64 -15.67
N ASP A 303 -28.93 21.26 -16.46
CA ASP A 303 -28.61 22.69 -16.43
C ASP A 303 -28.87 23.36 -17.80
N ASP A 304 -28.92 24.67 -17.81
CA ASP A 304 -29.04 25.51 -19.00
C ASP A 304 -27.71 26.21 -19.38
N GLY A 305 -26.59 25.62 -18.96
CA GLY A 305 -25.25 26.15 -19.22
C GLY A 305 -24.76 25.89 -20.64
N PRO A 306 -23.44 25.98 -20.88
CA PRO A 306 -22.86 25.89 -22.22
C PRO A 306 -22.83 24.52 -22.85
N GLY A 307 -23.26 23.46 -22.13
CA GLY A 307 -23.35 22.06 -22.62
C GLY A 307 -22.01 21.36 -22.88
N LEU A 308 -22.09 20.20 -23.56
CA LEU A 308 -20.91 19.36 -23.86
C LEU A 308 -19.94 19.99 -24.87
N ALA A 309 -20.45 20.77 -25.83
CA ALA A 309 -19.64 21.34 -26.91
C ALA A 309 -18.57 22.34 -26.43
N SER A 310 -18.83 23.08 -25.36
CA SER A 310 -17.85 24.00 -24.77
C SER A 310 -16.80 23.29 -23.92
N GLN A 311 -17.09 22.09 -23.43
CA GLN A 311 -16.13 21.27 -22.66
C GLN A 311 -15.03 20.67 -23.56
N THR A 312 -15.32 20.47 -24.84
CA THR A 312 -14.37 19.96 -25.86
C THR A 312 -13.45 21.06 -26.43
N LEU A 313 -13.85 22.33 -26.40
CA LEU A 313 -13.12 23.45 -27.00
C LEU A 313 -12.02 24.08 -26.12
N GLY A 314 -11.62 23.45 -25.03
CA GLY A 314 -10.37 23.83 -24.33
C GLY A 314 -10.38 25.14 -23.52
N VAL A 315 -11.53 25.76 -23.27
CA VAL A 315 -11.64 27.05 -22.55
C VAL A 315 -11.58 26.93 -21.02
N ALA A 316 -11.41 25.69 -20.47
CA ALA A 316 -11.23 25.50 -19.03
C ALA A 316 -9.74 25.44 -18.67
N PRO A 317 -9.29 26.10 -17.57
CA PRO A 317 -7.89 26.07 -17.15
C PRO A 317 -7.39 24.63 -16.95
N PRO A 318 -6.16 24.30 -17.36
CA PRO A 318 -5.58 23.00 -17.12
C PRO A 318 -5.29 22.86 -15.62
N GLY A 319 -5.84 21.82 -14.99
CA GLY A 319 -5.32 21.44 -13.67
C GLY A 319 -6.27 20.90 -12.61
N ILE A 320 -7.60 20.95 -12.77
CA ILE A 320 -8.49 20.42 -11.72
C ILE A 320 -9.56 19.51 -12.33
N GLY A 321 -9.38 18.20 -12.13
CA GLY A 321 -10.42 17.17 -12.00
C GLY A 321 -11.61 17.17 -12.98
N ARG A 322 -11.38 17.23 -14.31
CA ARG A 322 -12.47 17.02 -15.29
C ARG A 322 -13.09 15.62 -15.07
N GLY A 323 -14.35 15.59 -14.67
CA GLY A 323 -15.15 14.36 -14.69
C GLY A 323 -14.90 13.32 -13.60
N VAL A 324 -14.06 13.60 -12.58
CA VAL A 324 -13.79 12.64 -11.50
C VAL A 324 -15.06 12.28 -10.74
N GLY A 325 -15.91 13.26 -10.41
CA GLY A 325 -17.16 13.02 -9.68
C GLY A 325 -18.15 12.16 -10.45
N LEU A 326 -18.40 12.47 -11.73
CA LEU A 326 -19.32 11.70 -12.58
C LEU A 326 -18.76 10.30 -12.92
N ARG A 327 -17.44 10.19 -13.09
CA ARG A 327 -16.79 8.89 -13.27
C ARG A 327 -16.93 8.02 -12.02
N ASN A 328 -16.70 8.59 -10.84
CA ASN A 328 -16.87 7.85 -9.57
C ASN A 328 -18.32 7.37 -9.38
N ILE A 329 -19.32 8.20 -9.76
CA ILE A 329 -20.72 7.75 -9.76
C ILE A 329 -20.88 6.54 -10.66
N ARG A 330 -20.41 6.60 -11.91
CA ARG A 330 -20.55 5.50 -12.88
C ARG A 330 -19.91 4.21 -12.38
N GLU A 331 -18.68 4.30 -11.88
CA GLU A 331 -17.95 3.16 -11.31
C GLU A 331 -18.69 2.57 -10.11
N ARG A 332 -19.20 3.41 -9.22
CA ARG A 332 -19.98 2.98 -8.04
C ARG A 332 -21.29 2.32 -8.41
N LEU A 333 -22.04 2.88 -9.38
CA LEU A 333 -23.28 2.28 -9.85
C LEU A 333 -23.04 0.92 -10.52
N ALA A 334 -21.93 0.75 -11.24
CA ALA A 334 -21.54 -0.54 -11.82
C ALA A 334 -21.26 -1.58 -10.73
N VAL A 335 -20.65 -1.19 -9.60
CA VAL A 335 -20.42 -2.11 -8.46
C VAL A 335 -21.74 -2.47 -7.75
N LEU A 336 -22.64 -1.50 -7.55
CA LEU A 336 -23.87 -1.70 -6.76
C LEU A 336 -25.00 -2.40 -7.53
N TYR A 337 -25.10 -2.15 -8.84
CA TYR A 337 -26.23 -2.57 -9.65
C TYR A 337 -25.84 -3.43 -10.86
N GLU A 338 -24.54 -3.62 -11.11
CA GLU A 338 -24.03 -4.34 -12.28
C GLU A 338 -24.66 -3.79 -13.59
N ASP A 339 -25.24 -4.66 -14.44
CA ASP A 339 -25.90 -4.24 -15.69
C ASP A 339 -27.34 -3.71 -15.50
N ARG A 340 -27.85 -3.63 -14.25
CA ARG A 340 -29.23 -3.21 -13.96
C ARG A 340 -29.38 -1.70 -13.79
N HIS A 341 -28.38 -0.90 -14.15
CA HIS A 341 -28.44 0.55 -14.10
C HIS A 341 -28.24 1.18 -15.48
N ARG A 342 -28.72 2.41 -15.62
CA ARG A 342 -28.43 3.25 -16.79
C ARG A 342 -27.79 4.54 -16.30
N PHE A 343 -26.73 4.96 -16.97
CA PHE A 343 -26.09 6.27 -16.77
C PHE A 343 -25.84 6.89 -18.14
N ALA A 344 -26.47 8.03 -18.42
CA ALA A 344 -26.30 8.75 -19.67
C ALA A 344 -26.01 10.22 -19.43
N THR A 345 -25.19 10.79 -20.30
CA THR A 345 -24.89 12.23 -20.32
C THR A 345 -25.32 12.75 -21.69
N LEU A 346 -26.26 13.68 -21.73
CA LEU A 346 -26.90 14.18 -22.92
C LEU A 346 -26.71 15.70 -23.04
N ASP A 347 -26.64 16.19 -24.26
CA ASP A 347 -26.65 17.62 -24.56
C ASP A 347 -28.08 18.17 -24.45
N ASN A 348 -28.32 19.16 -23.59
CA ASN A 348 -29.68 19.68 -23.29
C ASN A 348 -30.08 20.89 -24.13
N LYS A 349 -29.21 21.45 -24.93
CA LYS A 349 -29.39 22.58 -25.88
C LYS A 349 -30.35 23.68 -25.41
N PRO A 350 -29.93 24.64 -24.56
CA PRO A 350 -28.58 24.70 -23.97
C PRO A 350 -28.44 23.84 -22.75
N GLY A 351 -27.20 23.44 -22.40
CA GLY A 351 -26.85 22.82 -21.16
C GLY A 351 -26.53 21.35 -21.23
N LEU A 352 -26.38 20.76 -20.07
CA LEU A 352 -26.08 19.36 -19.86
C LEU A 352 -27.25 18.67 -19.14
N ARG A 353 -27.56 17.44 -19.53
CA ARG A 353 -28.50 16.58 -18.83
C ARG A 353 -27.84 15.25 -18.48
N ILE A 354 -27.86 14.90 -17.21
CA ILE A 354 -27.37 13.64 -16.69
C ILE A 354 -28.58 12.81 -16.29
N GLU A 355 -28.74 11.64 -16.91
CA GLU A 355 -29.84 10.71 -16.64
C GLU A 355 -29.35 9.45 -15.96
N LEU A 356 -30.09 9.02 -14.95
CA LEU A 356 -29.89 7.79 -14.19
C LEU A 356 -31.16 6.94 -14.25
N GLY A 357 -31.00 5.66 -14.52
CA GLY A 357 -32.04 4.64 -14.32
C GLY A 357 -31.53 3.64 -13.29
N LEU A 358 -32.21 3.49 -12.18
CA LEU A 358 -31.86 2.58 -11.09
C LEU A 358 -33.01 1.62 -10.82
N PRO A 359 -32.75 0.39 -10.34
CA PRO A 359 -33.82 -0.47 -9.84
C PRO A 359 -34.59 0.26 -8.71
N LEU A 360 -35.93 0.26 -8.78
CA LEU A 360 -36.77 0.89 -7.79
C LEU A 360 -36.81 -0.01 -6.53
N GLU A 361 -36.09 0.41 -5.52
CA GLU A 361 -36.10 -0.20 -4.20
C GLU A 361 -36.74 0.79 -3.22
N MET A 362 -37.71 0.35 -2.44
CA MET A 362 -38.40 1.23 -1.48
C MET A 362 -37.81 1.05 -0.09
N ALA A 363 -37.80 2.14 0.68
CA ALA A 363 -37.46 2.04 2.11
C ALA A 363 -38.47 1.11 2.81
N PRO A 364 -38.02 0.29 3.78
CA PRO A 364 -38.97 -0.46 4.62
C PRO A 364 -39.85 0.53 5.39
N SER A 365 -41.17 0.29 5.32
CA SER A 365 -42.19 1.11 5.98
C SER A 365 -42.07 1.05 7.51
#